data_5ac3e243286277b47abe57f71f81046b
#
_entry.id   5ac3e243286277b47abe57f71f81046b
#
_cell.length_a   1.000
_cell.length_b   1.000
_cell.length_c   1.000
_cell.angle_alpha   90.00
_cell.angle_beta   90.00
_cell.angle_gamma   90.00
#
_symmetry.space_group_name_H-M   'P 1'
#
loop_
_entity.id
_entity.type
_entity.pdbx_description
1 polymer ?
#
loop_
_entity_poly.entity_id
_entity_poly.type
_entity_poly.pdbx_seq_one_letter_code
_entity_poly.pdbx_strand_id
1 'polypeptide(L)' 'MHRLTLYTTSGCHLCEHAEAILDAQGHTYQTADIADNLELMERYGVRIPVVRDAAGRELGWPFDGTQLRQFLSAD' A
#
# COMPACT_ATOMS: atom_id res chain seq x y z
N MET A 1 2.11 -9.12 -14.40
CA MET A 1 1.01 -8.35 -13.83
C MET A 1 1.10 -8.39 -12.30
N HIS A 2 1.13 -7.23 -11.67
CA HIS A 2 1.25 -7.16 -10.22
C HIS A 2 -0.12 -7.19 -9.57
N ARG A 3 -0.26 -8.01 -8.53
CA ARG A 3 -1.45 -8.01 -7.68
C ARG A 3 -1.08 -7.25 -6.41
N LEU A 4 -1.59 -6.04 -6.31
CA LEU A 4 -1.22 -5.15 -5.22
C LEU A 4 -2.40 -4.96 -4.27
N THR A 5 -2.10 -4.90 -2.99
CA THR A 5 -3.06 -4.53 -1.96
C THR A 5 -2.50 -3.34 -1.21
N LEU A 6 -3.31 -2.29 -1.07
CA LEU A 6 -2.97 -1.14 -0.26
C LEU A 6 -3.73 -1.21 1.06
N TYR A 7 -3.02 -1.34 2.16
CA TYR A 7 -3.62 -1.29 3.48
C TYR A 7 -3.81 0.16 3.88
N THR A 8 -5.02 0.52 4.22
CA THR A 8 -5.44 1.91 4.42
C THR A 8 -6.54 1.97 5.48
N THR A 9 -7.01 3.17 5.78
CA THR A 9 -8.22 3.38 6.59
C THR A 9 -8.84 4.72 6.22
N SER A 10 -10.09 4.93 6.60
CA SER A 10 -10.79 6.18 6.32
C SER A 10 -10.11 7.35 7.01
N GLY A 11 -10.06 8.49 6.33
CA GLY A 11 -9.48 9.71 6.89
C GLY A 11 -7.96 9.75 6.95
N CYS A 12 -7.31 8.83 6.27
CA CYS A 12 -5.84 8.76 6.26
C CYS A 12 -5.28 9.57 5.09
N HIS A 13 -4.74 10.76 5.39
CA HIS A 13 -4.13 11.61 4.36
C HIS A 13 -2.94 10.96 3.68
N LEU A 14 -2.11 10.26 4.44
CA LEU A 14 -0.94 9.59 3.87
C LEU A 14 -1.35 8.47 2.93
N CYS A 15 -2.45 7.82 3.23
CA CYS A 15 -3.00 6.78 2.34
C CYS A 15 -3.46 7.38 1.01
N GLU A 16 -4.04 8.59 1.05
CA GLU A 16 -4.42 9.29 -0.16
C GLU A 16 -3.21 9.63 -1.01
N HIS A 17 -2.10 10.02 -0.39
CA HIS A 17 -0.84 10.26 -1.10
C HIS A 17 -0.33 8.98 -1.77
N ALA A 18 -0.41 7.85 -1.07
CA ALA A 18 0.01 6.58 -1.62
C ALA A 18 -0.84 6.18 -2.82
N GLU A 19 -2.16 6.39 -2.73
CA GLU A 19 -3.07 6.11 -3.84
C GLU A 19 -2.73 6.97 -5.06
N ALA A 20 -2.40 8.24 -4.84
CA ALA A 20 -2.03 9.14 -5.93
C ALA A 20 -0.77 8.65 -6.64
N ILE A 21 0.20 8.13 -5.89
CA ILE A 21 1.43 7.60 -6.48
C ILE A 21 1.13 6.34 -7.31
N LEU A 22 0.31 5.44 -6.77
CA LEU A 22 -0.09 4.22 -7.48
C LEU A 22 -0.84 4.55 -8.75
N ASP A 23 -1.79 5.48 -8.67
CA ASP A 23 -2.60 5.90 -9.82
C ASP A 23 -1.74 6.57 -10.88
N ALA A 24 -0.80 7.41 -10.48
CA ALA A 24 0.08 8.12 -11.41
C ALA A 24 0.95 7.16 -12.21
N GLN A 25 1.27 6.01 -11.66
CA GLN A 25 2.07 5.00 -12.35
C GLN A 25 1.21 3.95 -13.06
N GLY A 26 -0.12 4.11 -13.03
CA GLY A 26 -1.04 3.24 -13.75
C GLY A 26 -1.22 1.87 -13.16
N HIS A 27 -0.96 1.70 -11.88
CA HIS A 27 -1.12 0.40 -11.23
C HIS A 27 -2.56 0.14 -10.83
N THR A 28 -2.98 -1.11 -10.99
CA THR A 28 -4.25 -1.60 -10.48
C THR A 28 -3.99 -2.21 -9.11
N TYR A 29 -4.84 -1.92 -8.15
CA TYR A 29 -4.66 -2.41 -6.79
C TYR A 29 -6.00 -2.52 -6.07
N GLN A 30 -6.02 -3.33 -5.01
CA GLN A 30 -7.17 -3.42 -4.12
C GLN A 30 -6.84 -2.68 -2.83
N THR A 31 -7.85 -2.08 -2.23
CA THR A 31 -7.67 -1.48 -0.90
C THR A 31 -8.22 -2.41 0.16
N ALA A 32 -7.57 -2.45 1.30
CA ALA A 32 -8.04 -3.20 2.45
C ALA A 32 -8.07 -2.24 3.65
N ASP A 33 -9.26 -2.02 4.19
CA ASP A 33 -9.42 -1.15 5.35
C ASP A 33 -9.06 -1.93 6.60
N ILE A 34 -8.01 -1.51 7.28
CA ILE A 34 -7.52 -2.21 8.47
C ILE A 34 -8.50 -2.11 9.64
N ALA A 35 -9.39 -1.12 9.63
CA ALA A 35 -10.37 -0.95 10.70
C ALA A 35 -11.40 -2.07 10.75
N ASP A 36 -11.56 -2.80 9.64
CA ASP A 36 -12.52 -3.91 9.56
C ASP A 36 -11.96 -5.23 10.08
N ASN A 37 -10.68 -5.26 10.45
CA ASN A 37 -10.03 -6.51 10.84
C ASN A 37 -9.02 -6.22 11.96
N LEU A 38 -9.28 -6.79 13.12
CA LEU A 38 -8.44 -6.55 14.30
C LEU A 38 -6.99 -6.99 14.08
N GLU A 39 -6.80 -8.09 13.39
CA GLU A 39 -5.45 -8.58 13.09
C GLU A 39 -4.68 -7.60 12.20
N LEU A 40 -5.35 -7.02 11.20
CA LEU A 40 -4.74 -6.03 10.34
C LEU A 40 -4.42 -4.75 11.12
N MET A 41 -5.29 -4.34 12.03
CA MET A 41 -5.04 -3.18 12.87
C MET A 41 -3.80 -3.38 13.74
N GLU A 42 -3.64 -4.56 14.30
CA GLU A 42 -2.47 -4.86 15.12
C GLU A 42 -1.19 -4.86 14.29
N ARG A 43 -1.26 -5.40 13.08
CA ARG A 43 -0.09 -5.54 12.22
C ARG A 43 0.31 -4.23 11.55
N TYR A 44 -0.66 -3.45 11.08
CA TYR A 44 -0.40 -2.28 10.23
C TYR A 44 -0.88 -0.95 10.81
N GLY A 45 -1.49 -0.94 11.98
CA GLY A 45 -2.18 0.23 12.51
C GLY A 45 -1.38 1.52 12.52
N VAL A 46 -0.07 1.45 12.80
CA VAL A 46 0.81 2.61 12.83
C VAL A 46 1.70 2.67 11.59
N ARG A 47 1.54 1.74 10.67
CA ARG A 47 2.42 1.62 9.50
C ARG A 47 1.77 2.02 8.18
N ILE A 48 0.44 2.14 8.16
CA ILE A 48 -0.28 2.48 6.94
C ILE A 48 0.14 3.86 6.43
N PRO A 49 0.15 4.08 5.10
CA PRO A 49 -0.20 3.11 4.05
C PRO A 49 0.89 2.08 3.80
N VAL A 50 0.50 0.84 3.52
CA VAL A 50 1.42 -0.24 3.19
C VAL A 50 0.95 -0.90 1.89
N VAL A 51 1.87 -1.05 0.94
CA VAL A 51 1.61 -1.76 -0.31
C VAL A 51 2.17 -3.16 -0.18
N ARG A 52 1.35 -4.16 -0.50
CA ARG A 52 1.78 -5.56 -0.47
C ARG A 52 1.60 -6.17 -1.85
N ASP A 53 2.60 -6.92 -2.32
CA ASP A 53 2.53 -7.59 -3.62
C ASP A 53 2.04 -9.04 -3.46
N ALA A 54 1.91 -9.74 -4.60
CA ALA A 54 1.40 -11.10 -4.61
C ALA A 54 2.32 -12.10 -3.91
N ALA A 55 3.60 -11.77 -3.80
CA ALA A 55 4.58 -12.61 -3.11
C ALA A 55 4.59 -12.39 -1.60
N GLY A 56 3.84 -11.42 -1.12
CA GLY A 56 3.78 -11.10 0.29
C GLY A 56 4.81 -10.08 0.74
N ARG A 57 5.57 -9.49 -0.19
CA ARG A 57 6.52 -8.42 0.14
C ARG A 57 5.75 -7.13 0.38
N GLU A 58 6.27 -6.29 1.25
CA GLU A 58 5.60 -5.07 1.67
C GLU A 58 6.50 -3.86 1.52
N LEU A 59 5.88 -2.74 1.12
CA LEU A 59 6.53 -1.44 1.09
C LEU A 59 5.72 -0.50 1.96
N GLY A 60 6.29 -0.08 3.08
CA GLY A 60 5.62 0.78 4.05
C GLY A 60 5.93 2.26 3.82
N TRP A 61 5.02 3.10 4.27
CA TRP A 61 5.19 4.54 4.22
C TRP A 61 6.32 4.97 5.16
N PRO A 62 7.14 5.98 4.81
CA PRO A 62 7.02 6.77 3.59
C PRO A 62 7.71 6.13 2.39
N PHE A 63 7.12 6.32 1.23
CA PHE A 63 7.76 5.96 -0.04
C PHE A 63 7.35 6.98 -1.10
N ASP A 64 8.17 7.10 -2.15
CA ASP A 64 7.86 7.95 -3.30
C ASP A 64 7.65 7.08 -4.55
N GLY A 65 7.39 7.72 -5.68
CA GLY A 65 7.16 7.01 -6.94
C GLY A 65 8.37 6.18 -7.38
N THR A 66 9.58 6.66 -7.11
CA THR A 66 10.81 5.95 -7.47
C THR A 66 10.94 4.69 -6.63
N GLN A 67 10.70 4.79 -5.33
CA GLN A 67 10.78 3.64 -4.43
C GLN A 67 9.72 2.60 -4.76
N LEU A 68 8.51 3.03 -5.10
CA LEU A 68 7.47 2.11 -5.52
C LEU A 68 7.86 1.38 -6.80
N ARG A 69 8.43 2.11 -7.77
CA ARG A 69 8.87 1.51 -9.03
C ARG A 69 9.95 0.47 -8.79
N GLN A 70 10.92 0.79 -7.94
CA GLN A 70 11.99 -0.13 -7.59
C GLN A 70 11.45 -1.39 -6.89
N PHE A 71 10.52 -1.21 -5.98
CA PHE A 71 9.88 -2.31 -5.27
C PHE A 71 9.19 -3.27 -6.25
N LEU A 72 8.45 -2.73 -7.21
CA LEU A 72 7.74 -3.53 -8.19
C LEU A 72 8.65 -4.16 -9.23
N SER A 73 9.78 -3.53 -9.51
CA SER A 73 10.77 -4.04 -10.49
C SER A 73 11.61 -5.17 -9.94
N ALA A 74 11.60 -5.38 -8.63
CA ALA A 74 12.42 -6.41 -7.98
C ALA A 74 11.89 -7.82 -8.19
N ASP A 75 10.76 -7.96 -8.83
CA ASP A 75 10.18 -9.28 -9.15
C ASP A 75 11.01 -10.04 -10.16
#